data_049d8e288751d9abf7c938c55195f0de
#
_entry.id   049d8e288751d9abf7c938c55195f0de
#
_cell.length_a   1.000
_cell.length_b   1.000
_cell.length_c   1.000
_cell.angle_alpha   90.00
_cell.angle_beta   90.00
_cell.angle_gamma   90.00
#
_symmetry.space_group_name_H-M   'P 1'
#
loop_
_entity.id
_entity.type
_entity.pdbx_description
1 polymer ?
#
loop_
_entity_poly.entity_id
_entity_poly.type
_entity_poly.pdbx_seq_one_letter_code
_entity_poly.pdbx_strand_id
1 'polypeptide(L)'
;DIANRQGVVRALEVNLMTGRKFSSFKSKKIKERPFKINKIVMSLPREELYDKINRRVDMMFDAGLVQEVEGLMHYRHMPALQTVGYKEIFDYFDGKHSLDVAKDLIKRNSRRYAKRQITYFKR
;
A
#
# COMPACT_ATOMS: atom_id res chain seq x y z
N ASP A 1 12.12 -0.87 16.79
CA ASP A 1 10.93 -1.72 16.81
C ASP A 1 11.23 -3.03 16.06
N ILE A 2 11.43 -4.10 16.83
CA ILE A 2 11.79 -5.44 16.31
C ILE A 2 10.60 -6.04 15.52
N ALA A 3 9.38 -5.64 15.81
CA ALA A 3 8.19 -6.08 15.09
C ALA A 3 8.14 -5.57 13.64
N ASN A 4 8.88 -4.51 13.31
CA ASN A 4 9.02 -4.03 11.95
C ASN A 4 10.14 -4.75 11.21
N ARG A 5 9.86 -5.96 10.71
CA ARG A 5 10.81 -6.82 9.99
C ARG A 5 11.53 -6.10 8.85
N GLN A 6 10.80 -5.33 8.02
CA GLN A 6 11.40 -4.58 6.91
C GLN A 6 12.36 -3.51 7.39
N GLY A 7 12.00 -2.81 8.48
CA GLY A 7 12.88 -1.82 9.10
C GLY A 7 14.15 -2.42 9.67
N VAL A 8 14.07 -3.62 10.25
CA VAL A 8 15.25 -4.35 10.77
C VAL A 8 16.15 -4.78 9.62
N VAL A 9 15.60 -5.40 8.57
CA VAL A 9 16.37 -5.81 7.39
C VAL A 9 17.08 -4.60 6.78
N ARG A 10 16.39 -3.49 6.57
CA ARG A 10 17.00 -2.26 6.03
C ARG A 10 18.12 -1.70 6.91
N ALA A 11 17.96 -1.77 8.23
CA ALA A 11 18.99 -1.31 9.16
C ALA A 11 20.25 -2.20 9.10
N LEU A 12 20.07 -3.52 8.96
CA LEU A 12 21.16 -4.48 8.79
C LEU A 12 21.87 -4.30 7.45
N GLU A 13 21.15 -4.17 6.35
CA GLU A 13 21.72 -3.89 5.02
C GLU A 13 22.64 -2.66 5.05
N VAL A 14 22.16 -1.55 5.58
CA VAL A 14 22.94 -0.31 5.69
C VAL A 14 24.16 -0.50 6.59
N ASN A 15 24.03 -1.22 7.70
CA ASN A 15 25.14 -1.48 8.61
C ASN A 15 26.23 -2.35 7.92
N LEU A 16 25.82 -3.43 7.25
CA LEU A 16 26.74 -4.32 6.53
C LEU A 16 27.47 -3.60 5.39
N MET A 17 26.75 -2.75 4.63
CA MET A 17 27.34 -2.03 3.50
C MET A 17 28.25 -0.87 3.92
N THR A 18 28.01 -0.23 5.06
CA THR A 18 28.67 1.03 5.42
C THR A 18 29.49 0.98 6.71
N GLY A 19 29.41 -0.10 7.48
CA GLY A 19 29.98 -0.22 8.82
C GLY A 19 29.38 0.73 9.86
N ARG A 20 28.32 1.48 9.51
CA ARG A 20 27.72 2.52 10.35
C ARG A 20 26.28 2.19 10.74
N LYS A 21 25.88 2.62 11.93
CA LYS A 21 24.49 2.43 12.40
C LYS A 21 23.51 3.19 11.49
N PHE A 22 22.39 2.54 11.11
CA PHE A 22 21.35 3.16 10.28
C PHE A 22 20.84 4.49 10.87
N SER A 23 20.75 4.60 12.20
CA SER A 23 20.35 5.82 12.89
C SER A 23 21.27 7.02 12.63
N SER A 24 22.57 6.79 12.32
CA SER A 24 23.52 7.86 12.00
C SER A 24 23.22 8.57 10.68
N PHE A 25 22.46 7.93 9.79
CA PHE A 25 22.01 8.50 8.52
C PHE A 25 20.67 9.26 8.64
N LYS A 26 19.98 9.09 9.77
CA LYS A 26 18.71 9.83 10.05
C LYS A 26 19.05 11.19 10.66
N SER A 27 19.44 12.13 9.83
CA SER A 27 19.61 13.50 10.32
C SER A 27 18.23 14.15 10.52
N LYS A 28 18.01 14.76 11.70
CA LYS A 28 16.83 15.60 11.98
C LYS A 28 16.97 16.99 11.36
N LYS A 29 18.11 17.32 10.75
CA LYS A 29 18.33 18.63 10.14
C LYS A 29 17.48 18.78 8.89
N ILE A 30 16.66 19.80 8.86
CA ILE A 30 15.96 20.23 7.65
C ILE A 30 17.05 20.66 6.66
N LYS A 31 17.15 19.96 5.53
CA LYS A 31 18.08 20.32 4.48
C LYS A 31 17.59 21.61 3.81
N GLU A 32 18.38 22.67 3.89
CA GLU A 32 18.11 23.89 3.10
C GLU A 32 18.09 23.52 1.61
N ARG A 33 17.09 24.01 0.91
CA ARG A 33 16.90 23.76 -0.52
C ARG A 33 16.85 25.09 -1.25
N PRO A 34 17.48 25.20 -2.42
CA PRO A 34 17.49 26.46 -3.20
C PRO A 34 16.13 26.74 -3.88
N PHE A 35 15.08 26.02 -3.51
CA PHE A 35 13.74 26.17 -4.08
C PHE A 35 12.66 26.05 -3.01
N LYS A 36 11.52 26.70 -3.27
CA LYS A 36 10.33 26.63 -2.43
C LYS A 36 9.45 25.44 -2.87
N ILE A 37 9.02 24.63 -1.90
CA ILE A 37 8.10 23.53 -2.15
C ILE A 37 6.67 23.99 -1.85
N ASN A 38 5.81 24.00 -2.88
CA ASN A 38 4.36 24.18 -2.71
C ASN A 38 3.70 22.81 -2.76
N LYS A 39 3.00 22.43 -1.69
CA LYS A 39 2.26 21.15 -1.62
C LYS A 39 0.80 21.42 -1.89
N ILE A 40 0.25 20.83 -2.95
CA ILE A 40 -1.18 20.88 -3.28
C ILE A 40 -1.74 19.47 -3.09
N VAL A 41 -2.76 19.33 -2.24
CA VAL A 41 -3.41 18.06 -1.94
C VAL A 41 -4.88 18.17 -2.27
N MET A 42 -5.35 17.34 -3.20
CA MET A 42 -6.79 17.21 -3.46
C MET A 42 -7.45 16.45 -2.31
N SER A 43 -8.52 17.00 -1.79
CA SER A 43 -9.28 16.41 -0.68
C SER A 43 -10.76 16.35 -1.02
N LEU A 44 -11.39 15.25 -0.65
CA LEU A 44 -12.84 15.05 -0.73
C LEU A 44 -13.39 14.78 0.69
N PRO A 45 -14.66 15.09 0.95
CA PRO A 45 -15.36 14.60 2.12
C PRO A 45 -15.19 13.08 2.25
N ARG A 46 -15.03 12.60 3.47
CA ARG A 46 -14.69 11.18 3.72
C ARG A 46 -15.71 10.22 3.13
N GLU A 47 -16.98 10.53 3.24
CA GLU A 47 -18.07 9.69 2.74
C GLU A 47 -18.01 9.59 1.22
N GLU A 48 -17.91 10.73 0.53
CA GLU A 48 -17.78 10.77 -0.92
C GLU A 48 -16.55 10.00 -1.42
N LEU A 49 -15.41 10.14 -0.74
CA LEU A 49 -14.20 9.40 -1.07
C LEU A 49 -14.41 7.89 -0.92
N TYR A 50 -15.09 7.45 0.15
CA TYR A 50 -15.35 6.04 0.39
C TYR A 50 -16.33 5.45 -0.63
N ASP A 51 -17.34 6.21 -1.04
CA ASP A 51 -18.27 5.80 -2.10
C ASP A 51 -17.57 5.66 -3.45
N LYS A 52 -16.69 6.60 -3.78
CA LYS A 52 -15.87 6.51 -5.00
C LYS A 52 -14.96 5.28 -4.98
N ILE A 53 -14.33 5.00 -3.84
CA ILE A 53 -13.48 3.81 -3.66
C ILE A 53 -14.31 2.54 -3.85
N ASN A 54 -15.47 2.44 -3.21
CA ASN A 54 -16.32 1.26 -3.28
C ASN A 54 -16.79 1.01 -4.72
N ARG A 55 -17.32 2.04 -5.39
CA ARG A 55 -17.74 1.96 -6.81
C ARG A 55 -16.59 1.58 -7.74
N ARG A 56 -15.39 2.13 -7.52
CA ARG A 56 -14.22 1.74 -8.31
C ARG A 56 -13.90 0.24 -8.17
N VAL A 57 -13.98 -0.30 -6.96
CA VAL A 57 -13.75 -1.74 -6.75
C VAL A 57 -14.82 -2.55 -7.49
N ASP A 58 -16.11 -2.16 -7.42
CA ASP A 58 -17.16 -2.84 -8.16
C ASP A 58 -16.85 -2.84 -9.67
N MET A 59 -16.52 -1.69 -10.25
CA MET A 59 -16.14 -1.59 -11.67
C MET A 59 -14.90 -2.44 -12.02
N MET A 60 -13.93 -2.58 -11.14
CA MET A 60 -12.76 -3.44 -11.38
C MET A 60 -13.16 -4.92 -11.48
N PHE A 61 -14.09 -5.38 -10.65
CA PHE A 61 -14.62 -6.74 -10.74
C PHE A 61 -15.40 -6.95 -12.05
N ASP A 62 -16.25 -5.99 -12.42
CA ASP A 62 -17.03 -6.03 -13.67
C ASP A 62 -16.11 -5.99 -14.91
N ALA A 63 -14.96 -5.34 -14.82
CA ALA A 63 -13.95 -5.25 -15.86
C ALA A 63 -13.01 -6.47 -15.96
N GLY A 64 -13.19 -7.50 -15.11
CA GLY A 64 -12.44 -8.74 -15.20
C GLY A 64 -11.20 -8.83 -14.31
N LEU A 65 -11.17 -8.13 -13.17
CA LEU A 65 -10.07 -8.18 -12.21
C LEU A 65 -9.73 -9.62 -11.77
N VAL A 66 -10.73 -10.49 -11.62
CA VAL A 66 -10.52 -11.89 -11.19
C VAL A 66 -9.73 -12.65 -12.24
N GLN A 67 -10.09 -12.51 -13.51
CA GLN A 67 -9.42 -13.15 -14.65
C GLN A 67 -8.00 -12.62 -14.82
N GLU A 68 -7.80 -11.32 -14.64
CA GLU A 68 -6.47 -10.70 -14.64
C GLU A 68 -5.57 -11.34 -13.59
N VAL A 69 -6.05 -11.46 -12.34
CA VAL A 69 -5.28 -12.04 -11.23
C VAL A 69 -5.04 -13.54 -11.43
N GLU A 70 -6.01 -14.27 -12.01
CA GLU A 70 -5.84 -15.68 -12.37
C GLU A 70 -4.68 -15.87 -13.33
N GLY A 71 -4.57 -15.04 -14.36
CA GLY A 71 -3.45 -15.06 -15.31
C GLY A 71 -2.09 -14.76 -14.68
N LEU A 72 -2.07 -14.12 -13.51
CA LEU A 72 -0.86 -13.75 -12.78
C LEU A 72 -0.48 -14.71 -11.64
N MET A 73 -1.18 -15.84 -11.48
CA MET A 73 -0.96 -16.79 -10.39
C MET A 73 0.49 -17.29 -10.30
N HIS A 74 1.17 -17.49 -11.43
CA HIS A 74 2.57 -17.91 -11.46
C HIS A 74 3.53 -16.87 -10.84
N TYR A 75 3.15 -15.60 -10.88
CA TYR A 75 3.94 -14.47 -10.39
C TYR A 75 3.51 -13.99 -9.01
N ARG A 76 2.56 -14.67 -8.35
CA ARG A 76 1.94 -14.26 -7.07
C ARG A 76 2.94 -13.94 -5.95
N HIS A 77 4.14 -14.55 -5.99
CA HIS A 77 5.20 -14.35 -5.01
C HIS A 77 5.95 -13.02 -5.18
N MET A 78 5.78 -12.35 -6.32
CA MET A 78 6.47 -11.09 -6.60
C MET A 78 5.95 -9.97 -5.69
N PRO A 79 6.85 -9.14 -5.10
CA PRO A 79 6.45 -8.06 -4.19
C PRO A 79 5.46 -7.07 -4.84
N ALA A 80 5.55 -6.83 -6.14
CA ALA A 80 4.65 -5.95 -6.89
C ALA A 80 3.19 -6.42 -6.87
N LEU A 81 2.95 -7.74 -6.78
CA LEU A 81 1.62 -8.32 -6.75
C LEU A 81 1.08 -8.53 -5.32
N GLN A 82 1.89 -8.25 -4.29
CA GLN A 82 1.47 -8.30 -2.89
C GLN A 82 0.78 -6.98 -2.46
N THR A 83 -0.12 -6.50 -3.28
CA THR A 83 -0.84 -5.24 -3.09
C THR A 83 -2.33 -5.46 -2.86
N VAL A 84 -3.01 -4.42 -2.39
CA VAL A 84 -4.48 -4.44 -2.24
C VAL A 84 -5.13 -4.65 -3.62
N GLY A 85 -6.03 -5.59 -3.70
CA GLY A 85 -6.68 -6.06 -4.91
C GLY A 85 -6.21 -7.45 -5.30
N TYR A 86 -4.93 -7.61 -5.58
CA TYR A 86 -4.37 -8.92 -5.99
C TYR A 86 -4.27 -9.89 -4.82
N LYS A 87 -3.77 -9.45 -3.66
CA LYS A 87 -3.59 -10.33 -2.50
C LYS A 87 -4.89 -10.98 -2.05
N GLU A 88 -5.97 -10.22 -1.97
CA GLU A 88 -7.26 -10.72 -1.54
C GLU A 88 -7.84 -11.73 -2.54
N ILE A 89 -7.59 -11.55 -3.84
CA ILE A 89 -8.02 -12.52 -4.86
C ILE A 89 -7.13 -13.77 -4.86
N PHE A 90 -5.82 -13.66 -4.62
CA PHE A 90 -4.98 -14.83 -4.40
C PHE A 90 -5.45 -15.64 -3.20
N ASP A 91 -5.85 -14.99 -2.10
CA ASP A 91 -6.40 -15.65 -0.92
C ASP A 91 -7.75 -16.34 -1.22
N TYR A 92 -8.56 -15.79 -2.13
CA TYR A 92 -9.76 -16.45 -2.65
C TYR A 92 -9.40 -17.70 -3.45
N PHE A 93 -8.44 -17.66 -4.37
CA PHE A 93 -7.98 -18.83 -5.12
C PHE A 93 -7.37 -19.92 -4.21
N ASP A 94 -6.77 -19.52 -3.09
CA ASP A 94 -6.30 -20.45 -2.05
C ASP A 94 -7.44 -21.05 -1.20
N GLY A 95 -8.70 -20.70 -1.45
CA GLY A 95 -9.86 -21.20 -0.69
C GLY A 95 -9.99 -20.62 0.73
N LYS A 96 -9.27 -19.54 1.07
CA LYS A 96 -9.30 -18.94 2.41
C LYS A 96 -10.62 -18.20 2.69
N HIS A 97 -11.31 -17.73 1.66
CA HIS A 97 -12.59 -17.03 1.75
C HIS A 97 -13.31 -17.01 0.40
N SER A 98 -14.60 -16.61 0.39
CA SER A 98 -15.37 -16.46 -0.85
C SER A 98 -14.98 -15.21 -1.63
N LEU A 99 -15.40 -15.15 -2.90
CA LEU A 99 -15.16 -13.99 -3.77
C LEU A 99 -15.82 -12.71 -3.23
N ASP A 100 -17.02 -12.81 -2.64
CA ASP A 100 -17.69 -11.67 -2.03
C ASP A 100 -16.89 -11.10 -0.86
N VAL A 101 -16.34 -12.00 -0.02
CA VAL A 101 -15.45 -11.60 1.09
C VAL A 101 -14.17 -10.94 0.54
N ALA A 102 -13.58 -11.47 -0.53
CA ALA A 102 -12.42 -10.83 -1.18
C ALA A 102 -12.76 -9.40 -1.63
N LYS A 103 -13.89 -9.21 -2.28
CA LYS A 103 -14.37 -7.90 -2.75
C LYS A 103 -14.54 -6.91 -1.60
N ASP A 104 -15.15 -7.32 -0.51
CA ASP A 104 -15.31 -6.48 0.69
C ASP A 104 -13.98 -6.15 1.36
N LEU A 105 -13.05 -7.11 1.40
CA LEU A 105 -11.69 -6.89 1.91
C LEU A 105 -10.94 -5.87 1.07
N ILE A 106 -11.05 -5.91 -0.25
CA ILE A 106 -10.44 -4.93 -1.16
C ILE A 106 -11.02 -3.55 -0.91
N LYS A 107 -12.34 -3.40 -0.83
CA LYS A 107 -13.00 -2.12 -0.48
C LYS A 107 -12.49 -1.58 0.86
N ARG A 108 -12.47 -2.41 1.90
CA ARG A 108 -11.98 -2.04 3.24
C ARG A 108 -10.52 -1.62 3.23
N ASN A 109 -9.65 -2.40 2.58
CA ASN A 109 -8.21 -2.14 2.58
C ASN A 109 -7.87 -0.91 1.73
N SER A 110 -8.60 -0.65 0.64
CA SER A 110 -8.49 0.58 -0.16
C SER A 110 -8.89 1.82 0.65
N ARG A 111 -9.98 1.77 1.43
CA ARG A 111 -10.36 2.86 2.35
C ARG A 111 -9.30 3.09 3.44
N ARG A 112 -8.70 2.03 3.98
CA ARG A 112 -7.60 2.13 4.94
C ARG A 112 -6.36 2.76 4.32
N TYR A 113 -6.07 2.43 3.07
CA TYR A 113 -4.96 3.04 2.33
C TYR A 113 -5.22 4.55 2.14
N ALA A 114 -6.40 4.95 1.67
CA ALA A 114 -6.78 6.35 1.54
C ALA A 114 -6.70 7.12 2.87
N LYS A 115 -7.14 6.52 3.98
CA LYS A 115 -7.00 7.12 5.33
C LYS A 115 -5.53 7.37 5.68
N ARG A 116 -4.61 6.44 5.38
CA ARG A 116 -3.17 6.64 5.62
C ARG A 116 -2.61 7.79 4.79
N GLN A 117 -3.02 7.92 3.51
CA GLN A 117 -2.63 9.03 2.64
C GLN A 117 -3.07 10.38 3.23
N ILE A 118 -4.33 10.51 3.61
CA ILE A 118 -4.87 11.74 4.22
C ILE A 118 -4.10 12.07 5.51
N THR A 119 -3.82 11.09 6.35
CA THR A 119 -3.07 11.31 7.60
C THR A 119 -1.62 11.76 7.33
N TYR A 120 -1.00 11.22 6.29
CA TYR A 120 0.36 11.61 5.89
C TYR A 120 0.40 13.06 5.40
N PHE A 121 -0.53 13.47 4.55
CA PHE A 121 -0.54 14.81 3.97
C PHE A 121 -1.07 15.91 4.90
N LYS A 122 -1.72 15.56 6.01
CA LYS A 122 -2.13 16.51 7.06
C LYS A 122 -0.97 16.93 7.99
N ARG A 123 0.19 16.31 7.86
CA ARG A 123 1.42 16.63 8.60
C ARG A 123 2.26 17.63 7.81
#